data_8cdc88856a6cf7d6feee9a276be03e83
#
_entry.id   8cdc88856a6cf7d6feee9a276be03e83
#
_cell.length_a   1.000
_cell.length_b   1.000
_cell.length_c   1.000
_cell.angle_alpha   90.00
_cell.angle_beta   90.00
_cell.angle_gamma   90.00
#
_symmetry.space_group_name_H-M   'P 1'
#
loop_
_entity.id
_entity.type
_entity.pdbx_description
1 polymer ?
#
loop_
_entity_poly.entity_id
_entity_poly.type
_entity_poly.pdbx_seq_one_letter_code
_entity_poly.pdbx_strand_id
1 'polypeptide(L)'
;RILPVIGQGNHNAQIMFIGEAPGANEDKTGVPFCGRAGEILNLLLTSVGIKREDVYIANILKDRPPANRKPATEEITACTAYLLRQIAIIEPKIIATLGNYATHFILEKFGVPDSQLGISRLRGKKFPVQDPTTQNPYIIIPLYHPAVAVYNSRSLDELKSDFKIIGEQLKSAGDNL
;
A
#
# COMPACT_ATOMS: atom_id res chain seq x y z
N ARG A 1 8.74 -18.41 8.23
CA ARG A 1 8.02 -17.48 9.09
C ARG A 1 8.65 -17.43 10.48
N ILE A 2 8.96 -16.22 10.95
CA ILE A 2 9.48 -15.97 12.29
C ILE A 2 8.46 -15.17 13.08
N LEU A 3 8.09 -13.97 12.59
CA LEU A 3 7.09 -13.09 13.20
C LEU A 3 6.00 -12.72 12.20
N PRO A 4 4.73 -12.61 12.63
CA PRO A 4 3.71 -12.00 11.80
C PRO A 4 3.97 -10.50 11.64
N VAL A 5 3.72 -9.97 10.45
CA VAL A 5 3.85 -8.55 10.11
C VAL A 5 2.45 -7.99 9.89
N ILE A 6 1.82 -7.58 10.97
CA ILE A 6 0.39 -7.18 10.98
C ILE A 6 0.19 -5.87 10.23
N GLY A 7 1.07 -4.94 10.42
CA GLY A 7 1.02 -3.55 9.95
C GLY A 7 1.45 -2.59 11.05
N GLN A 8 1.76 -1.34 10.70
CA GLN A 8 2.25 -0.34 11.65
C GLN A 8 1.89 1.07 11.20
N GLY A 9 1.60 1.92 12.16
CA GLY A 9 1.39 3.34 11.95
C GLY A 9 0.19 3.90 12.71
N ASN A 10 -0.33 5.02 12.25
CA ASN A 10 -1.45 5.71 12.88
C ASN A 10 -2.77 4.98 12.56
N HIS A 11 -3.52 4.60 13.60
CA HIS A 11 -4.83 3.95 13.42
C HIS A 11 -5.94 4.90 12.96
N ASN A 12 -5.67 6.21 12.93
CA ASN A 12 -6.54 7.24 12.35
C ASN A 12 -5.91 7.85 11.09
N ALA A 13 -5.07 7.10 10.38
CA ALA A 13 -4.34 7.59 9.23
C ALA A 13 -5.28 7.97 8.08
N GLN A 14 -4.97 9.09 7.42
CA GLN A 14 -5.65 9.49 6.19
C GLN A 14 -5.21 8.67 4.97
N ILE A 15 -4.02 8.05 5.05
CA ILE A 15 -3.43 7.25 3.98
C ILE A 15 -3.00 5.90 4.54
N MET A 16 -3.38 4.84 3.83
CA MET A 16 -2.93 3.47 4.09
C MET A 16 -2.15 2.97 2.88
N PHE A 17 -0.89 2.57 3.10
CA PHE A 17 -0.06 1.91 2.09
C PHE A 17 -0.20 0.40 2.20
N ILE A 18 -0.39 -0.26 1.06
CA ILE A 18 -0.60 -1.72 1.01
C ILE A 18 0.38 -2.34 0.00
N GLY A 19 1.31 -3.15 0.50
CA GLY A 19 2.20 -3.97 -0.30
C GLY A 19 1.72 -5.42 -0.42
N GLU A 20 2.54 -6.28 -1.04
CA GLU A 20 2.21 -7.69 -1.27
C GLU A 20 2.43 -8.55 -0.03
N ALA A 21 3.67 -8.67 0.42
CA ALA A 21 4.07 -9.59 1.47
C ALA A 21 5.33 -9.10 2.21
N PRO A 22 5.54 -9.55 3.46
CA PRO A 22 6.77 -9.27 4.19
C PRO A 22 7.99 -9.91 3.53
N GLY A 23 9.09 -9.18 3.53
CA GLY A 23 10.43 -9.70 3.17
C GLY A 23 11.17 -10.30 4.36
N ALA A 24 12.46 -10.59 4.17
CA ALA A 24 13.28 -11.26 5.20
C ALA A 24 13.51 -10.39 6.45
N ASN A 25 13.68 -9.09 6.28
CA ASN A 25 13.88 -8.19 7.41
C ASN A 25 12.59 -7.98 8.19
N GLU A 26 11.49 -7.83 7.48
CA GLU A 26 10.16 -7.70 8.06
C GLU A 26 9.77 -8.95 8.86
N ASP A 27 10.04 -10.14 8.34
CA ASP A 27 9.80 -11.43 9.01
C ASP A 27 10.56 -11.57 10.34
N LYS A 28 11.76 -10.98 10.44
CA LYS A 28 12.58 -10.98 11.66
C LYS A 28 12.13 -9.98 12.71
N THR A 29 11.62 -8.84 12.27
CA THR A 29 11.33 -7.69 13.15
C THR A 29 9.84 -7.51 13.46
N GLY A 30 8.95 -8.07 12.62
CA GLY A 30 7.51 -7.82 12.70
C GLY A 30 7.10 -6.43 12.16
N VAL A 31 8.05 -5.65 11.65
CA VAL A 31 7.82 -4.27 11.18
C VAL A 31 7.71 -4.24 9.65
N PRO A 32 6.62 -3.73 9.06
CA PRO A 32 6.47 -3.65 7.62
C PRO A 32 7.41 -2.61 7.02
N PHE A 33 7.93 -2.91 5.82
CA PHE A 33 8.81 -1.98 5.09
C PHE A 33 9.95 -1.43 5.95
N CYS A 34 10.71 -2.31 6.60
CA CYS A 34 11.88 -1.96 7.43
C CYS A 34 13.23 -2.21 6.74
N GLY A 35 13.23 -2.79 5.53
CA GLY A 35 14.42 -3.00 4.72
C GLY A 35 14.65 -1.85 3.70
N ARG A 36 15.44 -2.13 2.65
CA ARG A 36 15.81 -1.13 1.63
C ARG A 36 14.60 -0.51 0.91
N ALA A 37 13.58 -1.30 0.58
CA ALA A 37 12.34 -0.77 0.02
C ALA A 37 11.63 0.19 1.00
N GLY A 38 11.72 -0.08 2.30
CA GLY A 38 11.20 0.78 3.35
C GLY A 38 11.96 2.11 3.46
N GLU A 39 13.28 2.10 3.27
CA GLU A 39 14.09 3.33 3.21
C GLU A 39 13.65 4.22 2.04
N ILE A 40 13.40 3.62 0.86
CA ILE A 40 12.85 4.34 -0.29
C ILE A 40 11.47 4.90 0.02
N LEU A 41 10.59 4.12 0.64
CA LEU A 41 9.27 4.59 1.05
C LEU A 41 9.36 5.79 2.00
N ASN A 42 10.26 5.76 2.98
CA ASN A 42 10.49 6.87 3.90
C ASN A 42 10.98 8.13 3.17
N LEU A 43 11.88 7.97 2.21
CA LEU A 43 12.37 9.07 1.38
C LEU A 43 11.24 9.69 0.55
N LEU A 44 10.36 8.87 -0.02
CA LEU A 44 9.21 9.31 -0.80
C LEU A 44 8.20 10.07 0.07
N LEU A 45 7.88 9.56 1.25
CA LEU A 45 7.01 10.23 2.21
C LEU A 45 7.57 11.60 2.60
N THR A 46 8.86 11.65 2.95
CA THR A 46 9.55 12.90 3.29
C THR A 46 9.51 13.91 2.15
N SER A 47 9.63 13.45 0.89
CA SER A 47 9.62 14.32 -0.30
C SER A 47 8.31 15.10 -0.48
N VAL A 48 7.23 14.64 0.12
CA VAL A 48 5.91 15.30 0.08
C VAL A 48 5.44 15.80 1.47
N GLY A 49 6.36 15.84 2.44
CA GLY A 49 6.09 16.37 3.77
C GLY A 49 5.20 15.49 4.65
N ILE A 50 5.12 14.20 4.36
CA ILE A 50 4.35 13.23 5.15
C ILE A 50 5.32 12.47 6.04
N LYS A 51 5.00 12.35 7.33
CA LYS A 51 5.77 11.54 8.26
C LYS A 51 5.31 10.09 8.20
N ARG A 52 6.24 9.14 8.35
CA ARG A 52 5.90 7.72 8.37
C ARG A 52 4.92 7.36 9.49
N GLU A 53 5.03 8.01 10.64
CA GLU A 53 4.15 7.81 11.79
C GLU A 53 2.71 8.29 11.59
N ASP A 54 2.46 9.14 10.60
CA ASP A 54 1.12 9.68 10.29
C ASP A 54 0.33 8.80 9.31
N VAL A 55 0.98 7.83 8.67
CA VAL A 55 0.35 6.88 7.75
C VAL A 55 0.23 5.50 8.38
N TYR A 56 -0.56 4.62 7.79
CA TYR A 56 -0.57 3.20 8.14
C TYR A 56 0.00 2.37 7.01
N ILE A 57 0.88 1.43 7.32
CA ILE A 57 1.57 0.59 6.34
C ILE A 57 1.30 -0.87 6.66
N ALA A 58 0.83 -1.61 5.67
CA ALA A 58 0.55 -3.03 5.78
C ALA A 58 0.87 -3.77 4.47
N ASN A 59 0.74 -5.07 4.49
CA ASN A 59 0.77 -5.93 3.31
C ASN A 59 -0.54 -6.74 3.23
N ILE A 60 -0.83 -7.29 2.06
CA ILE A 60 -1.92 -8.24 1.87
C ILE A 60 -1.66 -9.46 2.76
N LEU A 61 -0.48 -10.06 2.64
CA LEU A 61 -0.05 -11.16 3.51
C LEU A 61 0.54 -10.62 4.81
N LYS A 62 0.26 -11.33 5.90
CA LYS A 62 0.80 -11.02 7.23
C LYS A 62 2.02 -11.84 7.59
N ASP A 63 2.31 -12.87 6.82
CA ASP A 63 3.47 -13.75 6.98
C ASP A 63 4.29 -13.82 5.70
N ARG A 64 5.60 -13.96 5.86
CA ARG A 64 6.51 -14.16 4.73
C ARG A 64 6.32 -15.54 4.10
N PRO A 65 6.02 -15.64 2.80
CA PRO A 65 6.00 -16.92 2.11
C PRO A 65 7.38 -17.58 2.11
N PRO A 66 7.49 -18.91 2.27
CA PRO A 66 8.77 -19.62 2.21
C PRO A 66 9.55 -19.29 0.94
N ALA A 67 10.84 -18.97 1.09
CA ALA A 67 11.74 -18.61 -0.02
C ALA A 67 11.20 -17.49 -0.95
N ASN A 68 10.34 -16.59 -0.43
CA ASN A 68 9.68 -15.53 -1.21
C ASN A 68 8.89 -16.06 -2.43
N ARG A 69 8.39 -17.28 -2.36
CA ARG A 69 7.53 -17.84 -3.42
C ARG A 69 6.23 -17.03 -3.55
N LYS A 70 5.54 -17.22 -4.65
CA LYS A 70 4.19 -16.66 -4.78
C LYS A 70 3.28 -17.19 -3.67
N PRO A 71 2.41 -16.33 -3.10
CA PRO A 71 1.44 -16.74 -2.11
C PRO A 71 0.50 -17.83 -2.62
N ALA A 72 0.15 -18.78 -1.77
CA ALA A 72 -0.91 -19.74 -2.05
C ALA A 72 -2.29 -19.07 -1.84
N THR A 73 -3.32 -19.59 -2.51
CA THR A 73 -4.68 -19.04 -2.42
C THR A 73 -5.20 -19.04 -0.97
N GLU A 74 -4.91 -20.10 -0.22
CA GLU A 74 -5.31 -20.23 1.19
C GLU A 74 -4.63 -19.17 2.08
N GLU A 75 -3.37 -18.86 1.82
CA GLU A 75 -2.62 -17.82 2.55
C GLU A 75 -3.21 -16.45 2.27
N ILE A 76 -3.55 -16.16 1.02
CA ILE A 76 -4.21 -14.92 0.61
C ILE A 76 -5.58 -14.82 1.30
N THR A 77 -6.38 -15.86 1.23
CA THR A 77 -7.74 -15.87 1.82
C THR A 77 -7.69 -15.63 3.32
N ALA A 78 -6.80 -16.32 4.03
CA ALA A 78 -6.64 -16.16 5.47
C ALA A 78 -6.22 -14.73 5.86
N CYS A 79 -5.28 -14.13 5.11
CA CYS A 79 -4.78 -12.79 5.40
C CYS A 79 -5.73 -11.67 4.95
N THR A 80 -6.52 -11.90 3.89
CA THR A 80 -7.44 -10.90 3.33
C THR A 80 -8.45 -10.41 4.36
N ALA A 81 -9.01 -11.30 5.17
CA ALA A 81 -9.98 -10.94 6.20
C ALA A 81 -9.40 -9.92 7.19
N TYR A 82 -8.12 -10.08 7.58
CA TYR A 82 -7.45 -9.13 8.47
C TYR A 82 -7.22 -7.78 7.79
N LEU A 83 -6.78 -7.78 6.53
CA LEU A 83 -6.54 -6.53 5.80
C LEU A 83 -7.82 -5.73 5.61
N LEU A 84 -8.92 -6.37 5.19
CA LEU A 84 -10.20 -5.68 5.00
C LEU A 84 -10.74 -5.11 6.32
N ARG A 85 -10.55 -5.82 7.45
CA ARG A 85 -10.89 -5.29 8.77
C ARG A 85 -10.02 -4.10 9.15
N GLN A 86 -8.72 -4.11 8.83
CA GLN A 86 -7.84 -2.97 9.05
C GLN A 86 -8.31 -1.75 8.26
N ILE A 87 -8.64 -1.91 6.98
CA ILE A 87 -9.18 -0.82 6.16
C ILE A 87 -10.48 -0.27 6.76
N ALA A 88 -11.40 -1.14 7.18
CA ALA A 88 -12.68 -0.76 7.77
C ALA A 88 -12.54 -0.04 9.13
N ILE A 89 -11.52 -0.38 9.92
CA ILE A 89 -11.26 0.26 11.23
C ILE A 89 -10.54 1.61 11.06
N ILE A 90 -9.55 1.67 10.18
CA ILE A 90 -8.72 2.87 9.97
C ILE A 90 -9.49 3.92 9.16
N GLU A 91 -10.35 3.49 8.24
CA GLU A 91 -11.14 4.35 7.34
C GLU A 91 -10.27 5.42 6.64
N PRO A 92 -9.18 5.01 5.95
CA PRO A 92 -8.32 5.98 5.28
C PRO A 92 -9.07 6.66 4.14
N LYS A 93 -8.73 7.89 3.81
CA LYS A 93 -9.26 8.56 2.60
C LYS A 93 -8.57 8.05 1.34
N ILE A 94 -7.29 7.66 1.47
CA ILE A 94 -6.46 7.18 0.36
C ILE A 94 -5.92 5.79 0.69
N ILE A 95 -6.09 4.86 -0.25
CA ILE A 95 -5.44 3.55 -0.24
C ILE A 95 -4.38 3.57 -1.35
N ALA A 96 -3.10 3.66 -0.98
CA ALA A 96 -1.98 3.63 -1.90
C ALA A 96 -1.45 2.19 -2.03
N THR A 97 -1.60 1.57 -3.18
CA THR A 97 -1.13 0.21 -3.43
C THR A 97 0.29 0.22 -3.99
N LEU A 98 1.16 -0.63 -3.46
CA LEU A 98 2.57 -0.70 -3.80
C LEU A 98 2.88 -1.96 -4.63
N GLY A 99 3.09 -1.78 -5.92
CA GLY A 99 3.43 -2.83 -6.86
C GLY A 99 2.23 -3.48 -7.54
N ASN A 100 2.53 -4.33 -8.50
CA ASN A 100 1.54 -4.90 -9.41
C ASN A 100 0.53 -5.81 -8.68
N TYR A 101 1.03 -6.70 -7.81
CA TYR A 101 0.19 -7.66 -7.12
C TYR A 101 -0.81 -6.99 -6.16
N ALA A 102 -0.32 -6.09 -5.30
CA ALA A 102 -1.17 -5.35 -4.38
C ALA A 102 -2.21 -4.50 -5.11
N THR A 103 -1.82 -3.89 -6.23
CA THR A 103 -2.72 -3.10 -7.08
C THR A 103 -3.85 -3.95 -7.65
N HIS A 104 -3.53 -5.05 -8.32
CA HIS A 104 -4.55 -5.95 -8.89
C HIS A 104 -5.51 -6.45 -7.82
N PHE A 105 -4.96 -6.91 -6.70
CA PHE A 105 -5.74 -7.47 -5.60
C PHE A 105 -6.74 -6.44 -5.03
N ILE A 106 -6.27 -5.24 -4.71
CA ILE A 106 -7.12 -4.20 -4.11
C ILE A 106 -8.15 -3.68 -5.13
N LEU A 107 -7.74 -3.39 -6.37
CA LEU A 107 -8.67 -2.92 -7.39
C LEU A 107 -9.78 -3.95 -7.68
N GLU A 108 -9.43 -5.24 -7.73
CA GLU A 108 -10.40 -6.33 -7.90
C GLU A 108 -11.38 -6.41 -6.71
N LYS A 109 -10.88 -6.32 -5.48
CA LYS A 109 -11.71 -6.34 -4.25
C LYS A 109 -12.71 -5.20 -4.20
N PHE A 110 -12.37 -4.04 -4.73
CA PHE A 110 -13.25 -2.87 -4.80
C PHE A 110 -13.99 -2.74 -6.14
N GLY A 111 -13.96 -3.77 -6.99
CA GLY A 111 -14.77 -3.84 -8.21
C GLY A 111 -14.35 -2.88 -9.32
N VAL A 112 -13.07 -2.49 -9.37
CA VAL A 112 -12.55 -1.61 -10.44
C VAL A 112 -12.33 -2.41 -11.72
N PRO A 113 -12.97 -2.05 -12.85
CA PRO A 113 -12.85 -2.81 -14.11
C PRO A 113 -11.42 -2.92 -14.64
N ASP A 114 -10.59 -1.90 -14.41
CA ASP A 114 -9.20 -1.83 -14.88
C ASP A 114 -8.23 -2.68 -14.06
N SER A 115 -8.70 -3.46 -13.09
CA SER A 115 -7.88 -4.24 -12.15
C SER A 115 -6.84 -5.15 -12.81
N GLN A 116 -7.05 -5.57 -14.06
CA GLN A 116 -6.17 -6.46 -14.81
C GLN A 116 -5.07 -5.74 -15.61
N LEU A 117 -5.09 -4.41 -15.66
CA LEU A 117 -4.05 -3.64 -16.35
C LEU A 117 -2.73 -3.66 -15.56
N GLY A 118 -1.60 -3.61 -16.26
CA GLY A 118 -0.29 -3.56 -15.63
C GLY A 118 -0.05 -2.25 -14.87
N ILE A 119 0.77 -2.31 -13.81
CA ILE A 119 1.07 -1.17 -12.94
C ILE A 119 1.62 0.04 -13.71
N SER A 120 2.36 -0.15 -14.79
CA SER A 120 2.85 0.94 -15.63
C SER A 120 1.74 1.79 -16.26
N ARG A 121 0.55 1.21 -16.44
CA ARG A 121 -0.63 1.92 -16.97
C ARG A 121 -1.51 2.50 -15.86
N LEU A 122 -1.43 1.94 -14.66
CA LEU A 122 -2.31 2.29 -13.53
C LEU A 122 -1.68 3.30 -12.57
N ARG A 123 -0.35 3.32 -12.48
CA ARG A 123 0.37 4.17 -11.52
C ARG A 123 -0.05 5.63 -11.58
N GLY A 124 -0.23 6.25 -10.43
CA GLY A 124 -0.61 7.65 -10.31
C GLY A 124 -2.06 7.98 -10.68
N LYS A 125 -2.83 7.03 -11.20
CA LYS A 125 -4.27 7.23 -11.44
C LYS A 125 -5.05 7.17 -10.13
N LYS A 126 -6.19 7.87 -10.11
CA LYS A 126 -7.09 7.90 -8.96
C LYS A 126 -8.34 7.09 -9.28
N PHE A 127 -8.65 6.13 -8.43
CA PHE A 127 -9.85 5.30 -8.56
C PHE A 127 -10.76 5.54 -7.36
N PRO A 128 -11.78 6.41 -7.49
CA PRO A 128 -12.81 6.56 -6.45
C PRO A 128 -13.64 5.28 -6.34
N VAL A 129 -13.76 4.75 -5.14
CA VAL A 129 -14.51 3.52 -4.86
C VAL A 129 -15.32 3.68 -3.58
N GLN A 130 -16.31 2.80 -3.39
CA GLN A 130 -16.99 2.61 -2.12
C GLN A 130 -16.75 1.19 -1.62
N ASP A 131 -16.52 1.06 -0.33
CA ASP A 131 -16.45 -0.25 0.30
C ASP A 131 -17.80 -0.97 0.16
N PRO A 132 -17.84 -2.17 -0.42
CA PRO A 132 -19.11 -2.87 -0.65
C PRO A 132 -19.85 -3.25 0.64
N THR A 133 -19.15 -3.29 1.76
CA THR A 133 -19.72 -3.68 3.07
C THR A 133 -20.07 -2.47 3.92
N THR A 134 -19.12 -1.53 4.09
CA THR A 134 -19.28 -0.37 4.97
C THR A 134 -19.84 0.87 4.27
N GLN A 135 -19.81 0.89 2.93
CA GLN A 135 -20.15 2.04 2.08
C GLN A 135 -19.22 3.24 2.24
N ASN A 136 -18.11 3.09 2.98
CA ASN A 136 -17.11 4.14 3.13
C ASN A 136 -16.43 4.47 1.78
N PRO A 137 -16.26 5.76 1.44
CA PRO A 137 -15.59 6.16 0.22
C PRO A 137 -14.06 6.10 0.40
N TYR A 138 -13.37 5.56 -0.58
CA TYR A 138 -11.90 5.55 -0.66
C TYR A 138 -11.46 6.05 -2.03
N ILE A 139 -10.22 6.54 -2.11
CA ILE A 139 -9.52 6.78 -3.37
C ILE A 139 -8.33 5.83 -3.42
N ILE A 140 -8.34 4.89 -4.36
CA ILE A 140 -7.21 3.99 -4.57
C ILE A 140 -6.24 4.66 -5.54
N ILE A 141 -4.94 4.70 -5.18
CA ILE A 141 -3.87 5.25 -6.02
C ILE A 141 -2.78 4.19 -6.15
N PRO A 142 -2.69 3.52 -7.31
CA PRO A 142 -1.62 2.57 -7.59
C PRO A 142 -0.26 3.25 -7.75
N LEU A 143 0.77 2.60 -7.23
CA LEU A 143 2.16 3.05 -7.31
C LEU A 143 3.08 1.87 -7.67
N TYR A 144 4.24 2.15 -8.24
CA TYR A 144 5.30 1.16 -8.27
C TYR A 144 5.70 0.72 -6.87
N HIS A 145 6.13 -0.52 -6.74
CA HIS A 145 6.74 -0.97 -5.49
C HIS A 145 8.07 -0.22 -5.27
N PRO A 146 8.33 0.32 -4.06
CA PRO A 146 9.55 1.08 -3.80
C PRO A 146 10.86 0.35 -4.15
N ALA A 147 10.87 -0.98 -4.12
CA ALA A 147 12.03 -1.80 -4.47
C ALA A 147 12.56 -1.55 -5.89
N VAL A 148 11.71 -1.09 -6.83
CA VAL A 148 12.15 -0.78 -8.21
C VAL A 148 13.16 0.36 -8.25
N ALA A 149 13.16 1.23 -7.24
CA ALA A 149 14.06 2.39 -7.15
C ALA A 149 15.37 2.11 -6.39
N VAL A 150 15.54 0.92 -5.83
CA VAL A 150 16.75 0.57 -5.06
C VAL A 150 18.01 0.67 -5.95
N TYR A 151 17.88 0.30 -7.22
CA TYR A 151 19.00 0.29 -8.18
C TYR A 151 18.76 1.14 -9.44
N ASN A 152 17.67 1.92 -9.48
CA ASN A 152 17.29 2.67 -10.67
C ASN A 152 16.78 4.08 -10.30
N SER A 153 17.61 5.09 -10.57
CA SER A 153 17.28 6.49 -10.29
C SER A 153 16.06 7.01 -11.06
N ARG A 154 15.86 6.54 -12.31
CA ARG A 154 14.68 6.93 -13.12
C ARG A 154 13.39 6.47 -12.46
N SER A 155 13.35 5.25 -11.92
CA SER A 155 12.20 4.74 -11.19
C SER A 155 11.94 5.53 -9.90
N LEU A 156 12.99 6.03 -9.25
CA LEU A 156 12.86 6.92 -8.10
C LEU A 156 12.16 8.23 -8.47
N ASP A 157 12.55 8.85 -9.60
CA ASP A 157 11.93 10.09 -10.07
C ASP A 157 10.46 9.90 -10.45
N GLU A 158 10.14 8.77 -11.09
CA GLU A 158 8.74 8.39 -11.38
C GLU A 158 7.93 8.21 -10.09
N LEU A 159 8.46 7.53 -9.08
CA LEU A 159 7.84 7.38 -7.77
C LEU A 159 7.64 8.71 -7.06
N LYS A 160 8.64 9.60 -7.08
CA LYS A 160 8.50 10.97 -6.53
C LYS A 160 7.38 11.75 -7.20
N SER A 161 7.26 11.63 -8.53
CA SER A 161 6.17 12.25 -9.29
C SER A 161 4.80 11.73 -8.85
N ASP A 162 4.67 10.42 -8.66
CA ASP A 162 3.42 9.80 -8.22
C ASP A 162 3.07 10.17 -6.76
N PHE A 163 4.07 10.27 -5.90
CA PHE A 163 3.86 10.71 -4.51
C PHE A 163 3.37 12.16 -4.40
N LYS A 164 3.71 13.04 -5.34
CA LYS A 164 3.11 14.39 -5.41
C LYS A 164 1.60 14.33 -5.58
N ILE A 165 1.11 13.38 -6.38
CA ILE A 165 -0.33 13.16 -6.58
C ILE A 165 -1.01 12.80 -5.24
N ILE A 166 -0.37 11.95 -4.42
CA ILE A 166 -0.87 11.62 -3.08
C ILE A 166 -0.89 12.86 -2.18
N GLY A 167 0.19 13.65 -2.16
CA GLY A 167 0.26 14.87 -1.36
C GLY A 167 -0.81 15.89 -1.74
N GLU A 168 -1.05 16.09 -3.03
CA GLU A 168 -2.10 16.97 -3.55
C GLU A 168 -3.49 16.45 -3.20
N GLN A 169 -3.73 15.15 -3.33
CA GLN A 169 -5.01 14.52 -2.97
C GLN A 169 -5.31 14.66 -1.48
N LEU A 170 -4.30 14.54 -0.63
CA LEU A 170 -4.45 14.70 0.81
C LEU A 170 -4.82 16.13 1.18
N LYS A 171 -4.21 17.14 0.55
CA LYS A 171 -4.54 18.57 0.76
C LYS A 171 -5.97 18.86 0.34
N SER A 172 -6.40 18.43 -0.84
CA SER A 172 -7.76 18.65 -1.32
C SER A 172 -8.83 17.98 -0.46
N ALA A 173 -8.51 16.87 0.20
CA ALA A 173 -9.39 16.20 1.16
C ALA A 173 -9.49 16.94 2.51
N GLY A 174 -8.46 17.74 2.88
CA GLY A 174 -8.46 18.59 4.08
C GLY A 174 -9.23 19.91 3.92
N ASP A 175 -9.31 20.43 2.71
CA ASP A 175 -10.00 21.71 2.41
C ASP A 175 -11.53 21.58 2.36
N ASN A 176 -12.08 20.38 2.50
CA ASN A 176 -13.52 20.08 2.50
C ASN A 176 -14.11 19.78 3.91
N LEU A 177 -13.44 20.25 4.96
CA LEU A 177 -13.93 20.17 6.34
C LEU A 177 -14.42 21.52 6.87
#